data_9614962aa27fc31856f0bbe5d12df28c
#
_entry.id   9614962aa27fc31856f0bbe5d12df28c
#
_cell.length_a   1.000
_cell.length_b   1.000
_cell.length_c   1.000
_cell.angle_alpha   90.00
_cell.angle_beta   90.00
_cell.angle_gamma   90.00
#
_symmetry.space_group_name_H-M   'P 1'
#
loop_
_entity.id
_entity.type
_entity.pdbx_description
1 polymer ?
#
loop_
_entity_poly.entity_id
_entity_poly.type
_entity_poly.pdbx_seq_one_letter_code
_entity_poly.pdbx_strand_id
1 'polypeptide(L)'
;MEPHAVYKRRSVMTPISFSPWDMFLNAGPVVRFVMTLLAVASLLTWTIFIAKSVELLRVRTKLRKAEQTLEQANTLDLGEEGTRENSIAHTLVMAAETERKRSQDIPDDNDGLKERIVLHLERLEAAEGRRLMRGTGLLATIGATSPFIGLFGTVWGIMTSFTGIAASKATSLAVVAPGIAEALLATALGLVAAIPAVVIYNHLARQTASCRAQVADLTALVMRLVSRDLGRMQALTASGHVVRLGTSRVAGE
;
A
#
# COMPACT_ATOMS: atom_id res chain seq x y z
N MET A 1 53.73 50.89 46.54
CA MET A 1 54.03 49.47 46.26
C MET A 1 52.70 48.72 46.12
N GLU A 2 52.13 48.72 44.90
CA GLU A 2 50.86 48.06 44.62
C GLU A 2 51.15 46.68 44.01
N PRO A 3 50.41 45.62 44.42
CA PRO A 3 50.57 44.33 43.81
C PRO A 3 49.59 44.24 42.62
N HIS A 4 50.10 44.02 41.42
CA HIS A 4 49.40 43.72 40.24
C HIS A 4 48.56 42.43 40.39
N ALA A 5 47.23 42.56 40.41
CA ALA A 5 46.31 41.44 40.33
C ALA A 5 46.32 40.89 38.88
N VAL A 6 46.95 39.72 38.69
CA VAL A 6 46.91 38.94 37.47
C VAL A 6 45.49 38.30 37.34
N TYR A 7 44.64 38.95 36.56
CA TYR A 7 43.31 38.40 36.20
C TYR A 7 43.50 37.22 35.26
N LYS A 8 43.50 36.01 35.83
CA LYS A 8 43.56 34.74 35.11
C LYS A 8 42.23 34.55 34.39
N ARG A 9 42.14 34.94 33.10
CA ARG A 9 41.01 34.56 32.22
C ARG A 9 40.88 33.05 32.23
N ARG A 10 39.89 32.52 32.96
CA ARG A 10 39.39 31.16 32.75
C ARG A 10 38.79 31.14 31.37
N SER A 11 39.46 30.52 30.41
CA SER A 11 38.84 30.09 29.17
C SER A 11 37.74 29.11 29.57
N VAL A 12 36.49 29.56 29.50
CA VAL A 12 35.32 28.70 29.61
C VAL A 12 35.38 27.80 28.38
N MET A 13 35.94 26.60 28.56
CA MET A 13 35.73 25.53 27.59
C MET A 13 34.22 25.30 27.54
N THR A 14 33.56 25.81 26.53
CA THR A 14 32.19 25.40 26.22
C THR A 14 32.22 23.88 25.99
N PRO A 15 31.47 23.08 26.76
CA PRO A 15 31.43 21.66 26.54
C PRO A 15 30.98 21.45 25.09
N ILE A 16 31.73 20.63 24.33
CA ILE A 16 31.32 20.22 22.97
C ILE A 16 30.01 19.46 23.17
N SER A 17 28.89 20.11 22.88
CA SER A 17 27.56 19.47 22.92
C SER A 17 27.45 18.59 21.67
N PHE A 18 27.48 17.28 21.85
CA PHE A 18 27.17 16.32 20.80
C PHE A 18 25.64 16.21 20.59
N SER A 19 24.94 17.36 20.50
CA SER A 19 23.55 17.38 20.16
C SER A 19 23.39 16.95 18.68
N PRO A 20 22.46 16.07 18.35
CA PRO A 20 22.17 15.69 16.94
C PRO A 20 21.89 16.90 16.03
N TRP A 21 21.32 17.96 16.61
CA TRP A 21 21.05 19.21 15.90
C TRP A 21 22.32 19.98 15.58
N ASP A 22 23.25 20.11 16.55
CA ASP A 22 24.54 20.78 16.32
C ASP A 22 25.38 19.99 15.31
N MET A 23 25.34 18.66 15.37
CA MET A 23 26.02 17.79 14.40
C MET A 23 25.46 17.99 13.00
N PHE A 24 24.14 18.14 12.84
CA PHE A 24 23.51 18.44 11.54
C PHE A 24 23.95 19.80 11.01
N LEU A 25 23.96 20.82 11.85
CA LEU A 25 24.34 22.20 11.45
C LEU A 25 25.82 22.34 11.08
N ASN A 26 26.69 21.57 11.71
CA ASN A 26 28.15 21.61 11.47
C ASN A 26 28.59 20.64 10.37
N ALA A 27 27.72 19.66 9.98
CA ALA A 27 28.05 18.68 8.98
C ALA A 27 28.37 19.31 7.61
N GLY A 28 29.35 18.71 6.94
CA GLY A 28 29.69 19.08 5.57
C GLY A 28 28.51 18.99 4.61
N PRO A 29 28.53 19.72 3.47
CA PRO A 29 27.37 19.89 2.59
C PRO A 29 26.80 18.54 2.07
N VAL A 30 27.67 17.58 1.76
CA VAL A 30 27.23 16.26 1.26
C VAL A 30 26.57 15.44 2.38
N VAL A 31 27.17 15.41 3.57
CA VAL A 31 26.59 14.68 4.72
C VAL A 31 25.27 15.31 5.14
N ARG A 32 25.18 16.65 5.16
CA ARG A 32 23.94 17.39 5.44
C ARG A 32 22.85 17.08 4.41
N PHE A 33 23.21 17.01 3.12
CA PHE A 33 22.27 16.59 2.07
C PHE A 33 21.74 15.17 2.31
N VAL A 34 22.62 14.22 2.64
CA VAL A 34 22.26 12.85 2.96
C VAL A 34 21.29 12.79 4.16
N MET A 35 21.61 13.47 5.25
CA MET A 35 20.74 13.53 6.43
C MET A 35 19.36 14.12 6.11
N THR A 36 19.32 15.21 5.33
CA THR A 36 18.06 15.83 4.90
C THR A 36 17.22 14.88 4.04
N LEU A 37 17.85 14.20 3.08
CA LEU A 37 17.18 13.19 2.23
C LEU A 37 16.58 12.06 3.07
N LEU A 38 17.31 11.55 4.06
CA LEU A 38 16.84 10.50 4.96
C LEU A 38 15.70 10.97 5.87
N ALA A 39 15.76 12.21 6.36
CA ALA A 39 14.67 12.81 7.13
C ALA A 39 13.38 12.93 6.29
N VAL A 40 13.50 13.40 5.05
CA VAL A 40 12.36 13.46 4.10
C VAL A 40 11.82 12.06 3.82
N ALA A 41 12.68 11.07 3.59
CA ALA A 41 12.26 9.67 3.39
C ALA A 41 11.50 9.11 4.60
N SER A 42 11.94 9.43 5.82
CA SER A 42 11.24 9.06 7.05
C SER A 42 9.86 9.71 7.15
N LEU A 43 9.74 11.01 6.85
CA LEU A 43 8.44 11.71 6.83
C LEU A 43 7.49 11.12 5.79
N LEU A 44 7.98 10.80 4.58
CA LEU A 44 7.20 10.14 3.53
C LEU A 44 6.70 8.77 3.98
N THR A 45 7.54 8.01 4.69
CA THR A 45 7.17 6.70 5.25
C THR A 45 5.95 6.79 6.15
N TRP A 46 5.93 7.71 7.10
CA TRP A 46 4.81 7.91 8.01
C TRP A 46 3.57 8.47 7.31
N THR A 47 3.75 9.38 6.36
CA THR A 47 2.66 9.95 5.56
C THR A 47 1.95 8.87 4.76
N ILE A 48 2.70 8.00 4.06
CA ILE A 48 2.15 6.89 3.28
C ILE A 48 1.45 5.88 4.22
N PHE A 49 2.04 5.59 5.37
CA PHE A 49 1.44 4.69 6.36
C PHE A 49 0.07 5.15 6.79
N ILE A 50 -0.06 6.41 7.20
CA ILE A 50 -1.34 6.97 7.67
C ILE A 50 -2.36 6.97 6.52
N ALA A 51 -1.98 7.49 5.35
CA ALA A 51 -2.87 7.57 4.20
C ALA A 51 -3.39 6.19 3.78
N LYS A 52 -2.49 5.20 3.63
CA LYS A 52 -2.85 3.84 3.22
C LYS A 52 -3.61 3.06 4.28
N SER A 53 -3.29 3.23 5.54
CA SER A 53 -4.04 2.59 6.63
C SER A 53 -5.49 3.06 6.65
N VAL A 54 -5.73 4.37 6.50
CA VAL A 54 -7.09 4.91 6.42
C VAL A 54 -7.82 4.43 5.16
N GLU A 55 -7.15 4.39 4.01
CA GLU A 55 -7.72 3.88 2.76
C GLU A 55 -8.15 2.41 2.91
N LEU A 56 -7.26 1.54 3.39
CA LEU A 56 -7.53 0.10 3.55
C LEU A 56 -8.62 -0.18 4.59
N LEU A 57 -8.66 0.56 5.69
CA LEU A 57 -9.74 0.43 6.68
C LEU A 57 -11.10 0.77 6.07
N ARG A 58 -11.20 1.85 5.28
CA ARG A 58 -12.43 2.23 4.58
C ARG A 58 -12.86 1.18 3.56
N VAL A 59 -11.91 0.68 2.77
CA VAL A 59 -12.17 -0.37 1.78
C VAL A 59 -12.69 -1.63 2.47
N ARG A 60 -12.00 -2.10 3.51
CA ARG A 60 -12.40 -3.30 4.26
C ARG A 60 -13.81 -3.20 4.86
N THR A 61 -14.15 -2.04 5.43
CA THR A 61 -15.50 -1.82 5.97
C THR A 61 -16.57 -1.89 4.87
N LYS A 62 -16.28 -1.28 3.71
CA LYS A 62 -17.18 -1.34 2.55
C LYS A 62 -17.34 -2.76 2.01
N LEU A 63 -16.24 -3.52 1.88
CA LEU A 63 -16.28 -4.89 1.38
C LEU A 63 -17.12 -5.79 2.29
N ARG A 64 -16.95 -5.69 3.62
CA ARG A 64 -17.78 -6.45 4.59
C ARG A 64 -19.27 -6.14 4.50
N LYS A 65 -19.63 -4.87 4.33
CA LYS A 65 -21.05 -4.50 4.14
C LYS A 65 -21.61 -5.09 2.85
N ALA A 66 -20.83 -5.03 1.76
CA ALA A 66 -21.24 -5.60 0.47
C ALA A 66 -21.40 -7.13 0.54
N GLU A 67 -20.49 -7.82 1.25
CA GLU A 67 -20.56 -9.26 1.48
C GLU A 67 -21.87 -9.62 2.17
N GLN A 68 -22.20 -8.97 3.27
CA GLN A 68 -23.48 -9.19 3.99
C GLN A 68 -24.71 -8.93 3.10
N THR A 69 -24.66 -7.88 2.27
CA THR A 69 -25.75 -7.55 1.35
C THR A 69 -25.92 -8.61 0.26
N LEU A 70 -24.82 -9.04 -0.36
CA LEU A 70 -24.86 -10.07 -1.40
C LEU A 70 -25.21 -11.47 -0.88
N GLU A 71 -24.83 -11.79 0.36
CA GLU A 71 -25.26 -13.04 1.03
C GLU A 71 -26.76 -13.12 1.21
N GLN A 72 -27.40 -12.00 1.53
CA GLN A 72 -28.87 -11.91 1.74
C GLN A 72 -29.64 -11.79 0.42
N ALA A 73 -28.98 -11.39 -0.66
CA ALA A 73 -29.61 -11.26 -1.96
C ALA A 73 -29.99 -12.63 -2.53
N ASN A 74 -31.20 -12.72 -3.07
CA ASN A 74 -31.71 -13.92 -3.72
C ASN A 74 -31.55 -13.89 -5.23
N THR A 75 -31.42 -12.72 -5.83
CA THR A 75 -31.27 -12.47 -7.27
C THR A 75 -30.15 -11.48 -7.52
N LEU A 76 -29.65 -11.45 -8.77
CA LEU A 76 -28.62 -10.50 -9.17
C LEU A 76 -29.13 -9.06 -9.11
N ASP A 77 -30.40 -8.82 -9.47
CA ASP A 77 -31.04 -7.50 -9.45
C ASP A 77 -31.10 -6.92 -8.02
N LEU A 78 -31.44 -7.74 -7.00
CA LEU A 78 -31.40 -7.34 -5.59
C LEU A 78 -29.96 -7.07 -5.13
N GLY A 79 -29.00 -7.83 -5.64
CA GLY A 79 -27.58 -7.60 -5.41
C GLY A 79 -27.11 -6.27 -5.98
N GLU A 80 -27.58 -5.87 -7.17
CA GLU A 80 -27.29 -4.58 -7.79
C GLU A 80 -27.80 -3.42 -6.92
N GLU A 81 -29.06 -3.46 -6.52
CA GLU A 81 -29.69 -2.41 -5.73
C GLU A 81 -29.00 -2.25 -4.37
N GLY A 82 -28.71 -3.35 -3.69
CA GLY A 82 -28.07 -3.34 -2.36
C GLY A 82 -26.59 -2.92 -2.38
N THR A 83 -25.92 -2.99 -3.53
CA THR A 83 -24.49 -2.63 -3.64
C THR A 83 -24.22 -1.24 -4.21
N ARG A 84 -25.23 -0.44 -4.56
CA ARG A 84 -25.06 0.89 -5.19
C ARG A 84 -24.11 1.83 -4.48
N GLU A 85 -24.05 1.78 -3.15
CA GLU A 85 -23.12 2.61 -2.34
C GLU A 85 -21.69 2.07 -2.30
N ASN A 86 -21.46 0.84 -2.77
CA ASN A 86 -20.15 0.21 -2.76
C ASN A 86 -19.58 0.09 -4.17
N SER A 87 -18.61 0.95 -4.51
CA SER A 87 -18.08 1.03 -5.86
C SER A 87 -17.47 -0.28 -6.38
N ILE A 88 -16.84 -1.10 -5.52
CA ILE A 88 -16.20 -2.36 -5.93
C ILE A 88 -17.27 -3.44 -6.17
N ALA A 89 -18.13 -3.69 -5.18
CA ALA A 89 -19.17 -4.71 -5.29
C ALA A 89 -20.15 -4.37 -6.41
N HIS A 90 -20.57 -3.11 -6.52
CA HIS A 90 -21.44 -2.65 -7.60
C HIS A 90 -20.82 -2.87 -8.98
N THR A 91 -19.50 -2.60 -9.13
CA THR A 91 -18.78 -2.86 -10.39
C THR A 91 -18.80 -4.34 -10.76
N LEU A 92 -18.62 -5.26 -9.78
CA LEU A 92 -18.67 -6.70 -10.01
C LEU A 92 -20.08 -7.15 -10.45
N VAL A 93 -21.12 -6.70 -9.75
CA VAL A 93 -22.52 -7.03 -10.08
C VAL A 93 -22.90 -6.48 -11.45
N MET A 94 -22.58 -5.21 -11.73
CA MET A 94 -22.84 -4.59 -13.03
C MET A 94 -22.09 -5.25 -14.20
N ALA A 95 -20.88 -5.76 -13.95
CA ALA A 95 -20.13 -6.51 -14.96
C ALA A 95 -20.86 -7.83 -15.33
N ALA A 96 -21.36 -8.55 -14.32
CA ALA A 96 -22.14 -9.77 -14.53
C ALA A 96 -23.46 -9.49 -15.24
N GLU A 97 -24.19 -8.43 -14.84
CA GLU A 97 -25.44 -8.02 -15.45
C GLU A 97 -25.24 -7.55 -16.91
N THR A 98 -24.16 -6.82 -17.17
CA THR A 98 -23.84 -6.36 -18.53
C THR A 98 -23.57 -7.54 -19.45
N GLU A 99 -22.84 -8.55 -18.98
CA GLU A 99 -22.56 -9.76 -19.78
C GLU A 99 -23.83 -10.57 -19.98
N ARG A 100 -24.69 -10.70 -18.98
CA ARG A 100 -26.02 -11.33 -19.10
C ARG A 100 -26.85 -10.65 -20.18
N LYS A 101 -26.89 -9.31 -20.21
CA LYS A 101 -27.63 -8.54 -21.24
C LYS A 101 -27.03 -8.71 -22.63
N ARG A 102 -25.73 -8.77 -22.77
CA ARG A 102 -25.03 -8.95 -24.05
C ARG A 102 -25.23 -10.34 -24.65
N SER A 103 -25.49 -11.33 -23.81
CA SER A 103 -25.66 -12.73 -24.23
C SER A 103 -27.14 -13.15 -24.35
N GLN A 104 -28.08 -12.20 -24.39
CA GLN A 104 -29.52 -12.50 -24.53
C GLN A 104 -29.90 -13.13 -25.87
N ASP A 105 -29.09 -12.95 -26.90
CA ASP A 105 -29.21 -13.52 -28.22
C ASP A 105 -28.82 -15.01 -28.31
N ILE A 106 -28.13 -15.53 -27.26
CA ILE A 106 -27.68 -16.93 -27.14
C ILE A 106 -28.23 -17.60 -25.86
N PRO A 107 -29.55 -17.77 -25.72
CA PRO A 107 -30.18 -18.15 -24.46
C PRO A 107 -29.80 -19.55 -23.96
N ASP A 108 -29.37 -20.46 -24.83
CA ASP A 108 -29.03 -21.86 -24.49
C ASP A 108 -27.56 -22.04 -24.07
N ASP A 109 -26.70 -20.99 -24.19
CA ASP A 109 -25.27 -21.03 -23.85
C ASP A 109 -25.01 -20.57 -22.41
N ASN A 110 -25.67 -21.20 -21.44
CA ASN A 110 -25.52 -20.83 -20.01
C ASN A 110 -24.13 -21.08 -19.45
N ASP A 111 -23.42 -22.10 -19.91
CA ASP A 111 -22.07 -22.41 -19.42
C ASP A 111 -21.06 -21.45 -20.03
N GLY A 112 -21.17 -21.11 -21.33
CA GLY A 112 -20.36 -20.06 -21.95
C GLY A 112 -20.61 -18.69 -21.33
N LEU A 113 -21.84 -18.36 -20.93
CA LEU A 113 -22.16 -17.12 -20.21
C LEU A 113 -21.46 -17.08 -18.85
N LYS A 114 -21.50 -18.15 -18.06
CA LYS A 114 -20.81 -18.24 -16.77
C LYS A 114 -19.31 -18.07 -16.96
N GLU A 115 -18.71 -18.73 -17.95
CA GLU A 115 -17.28 -18.61 -18.24
C GLU A 115 -16.90 -17.17 -18.58
N ARG A 116 -17.66 -16.49 -19.46
CA ARG A 116 -17.41 -15.08 -19.82
C ARG A 116 -17.50 -14.15 -18.60
N ILE A 117 -18.50 -14.37 -17.75
CA ILE A 117 -18.64 -13.59 -16.50
C ILE A 117 -17.44 -13.82 -15.58
N VAL A 118 -17.03 -15.08 -15.34
CA VAL A 118 -15.88 -15.41 -14.50
C VAL A 118 -14.62 -14.70 -15.00
N LEU A 119 -14.31 -14.83 -16.29
CA LEU A 119 -13.14 -14.16 -16.90
C LEU A 119 -13.17 -12.64 -16.72
N HIS A 120 -14.34 -12.02 -16.85
CA HIS A 120 -14.48 -10.58 -16.64
C HIS A 120 -14.28 -10.19 -15.17
N LEU A 121 -14.89 -10.91 -14.23
CA LEU A 121 -14.77 -10.67 -12.80
C LEU A 121 -13.33 -10.86 -12.28
N GLU A 122 -12.61 -11.90 -12.75
CA GLU A 122 -11.19 -12.11 -12.42
C GLU A 122 -10.31 -10.95 -12.86
N ARG A 123 -10.60 -10.36 -14.02
CA ARG A 123 -9.88 -9.17 -14.52
C ARG A 123 -10.14 -7.96 -13.64
N LEU A 124 -11.37 -7.76 -13.17
CA LEU A 124 -11.73 -6.69 -12.25
C LEU A 124 -11.08 -6.89 -10.88
N GLU A 125 -11.11 -8.12 -10.33
CA GLU A 125 -10.42 -8.46 -9.09
C GLU A 125 -8.92 -8.15 -9.17
N ALA A 126 -8.26 -8.59 -10.25
CA ALA A 126 -6.85 -8.31 -10.47
C ALA A 126 -6.56 -6.81 -10.60
N ALA A 127 -7.46 -6.04 -11.22
CA ALA A 127 -7.34 -4.59 -11.35
C ALA A 127 -7.46 -3.89 -9.98
N GLU A 128 -8.41 -4.29 -9.15
CA GLU A 128 -8.57 -3.76 -7.79
C GLU A 128 -7.39 -4.13 -6.90
N GLY A 129 -6.86 -5.35 -6.99
CA GLY A 129 -5.65 -5.76 -6.29
C GLY A 129 -4.46 -4.87 -6.63
N ARG A 130 -4.24 -4.56 -7.91
CA ARG A 130 -3.18 -3.61 -8.34
C ARG A 130 -3.44 -2.18 -7.83
N ARG A 131 -4.70 -1.74 -7.80
CA ARG A 131 -5.08 -0.43 -7.28
C ARG A 131 -4.75 -0.29 -5.80
N LEU A 132 -5.08 -1.28 -4.99
CA LEU A 132 -4.81 -1.30 -3.55
C LEU A 132 -3.30 -1.27 -3.24
N MET A 133 -2.47 -1.94 -4.05
CA MET A 133 -1.00 -1.92 -3.92
C MET A 133 -0.35 -0.62 -4.38
N ARG A 134 -1.07 0.24 -5.09
CA ARG A 134 -0.49 1.48 -5.66
C ARG A 134 0.01 2.40 -4.55
N GLY A 135 1.25 2.87 -4.70
CA GLY A 135 1.91 3.78 -3.77
C GLY A 135 2.69 3.10 -2.63
N THR A 136 2.52 1.78 -2.38
CA THR A 136 3.31 1.09 -1.36
C THR A 136 4.74 0.77 -1.83
N GLY A 137 5.00 0.75 -3.12
CA GLY A 137 6.32 0.48 -3.69
C GLY A 137 7.41 1.45 -3.22
N LEU A 138 7.04 2.71 -2.96
CA LEU A 138 7.99 3.70 -2.42
C LEU A 138 8.53 3.29 -1.05
N LEU A 139 7.70 2.68 -0.19
CA LEU A 139 8.15 2.16 1.11
C LEU A 139 9.18 1.04 0.96
N ALA A 140 8.98 0.15 -0.01
CA ALA A 140 9.95 -0.90 -0.32
C ALA A 140 11.28 -0.30 -0.77
N THR A 141 11.24 0.74 -1.62
CA THR A 141 12.44 1.45 -2.09
C THR A 141 13.15 2.15 -0.93
N ILE A 142 12.44 2.92 -0.10
CA ILE A 142 13.02 3.59 1.08
C ILE A 142 13.66 2.55 2.00
N GLY A 143 12.96 1.47 2.31
CA GLY A 143 13.47 0.41 3.18
C GLY A 143 14.74 -0.24 2.66
N ALA A 144 14.81 -0.50 1.36
CA ALA A 144 15.95 -1.13 0.72
C ALA A 144 17.14 -0.18 0.53
N THR A 145 16.93 1.10 0.24
CA THR A 145 18.00 2.02 -0.16
C THR A 145 18.53 2.91 0.96
N SER A 146 17.69 3.27 1.96
CA SER A 146 18.09 4.18 3.03
C SER A 146 19.34 3.75 3.83
N PRO A 147 19.57 2.46 4.13
CA PRO A 147 20.80 2.04 4.83
C PRO A 147 22.04 2.32 3.98
N PHE A 148 21.98 2.13 2.66
CA PHE A 148 23.09 2.40 1.76
C PHE A 148 23.35 3.90 1.58
N ILE A 149 22.29 4.71 1.56
CA ILE A 149 22.40 6.17 1.54
C ILE A 149 23.07 6.67 2.83
N GLY A 150 22.69 6.12 3.99
CA GLY A 150 23.34 6.41 5.27
C GLY A 150 24.81 6.00 5.29
N LEU A 151 25.11 4.80 4.79
CA LEU A 151 26.48 4.31 4.67
C LEU A 151 27.32 5.20 3.73
N PHE A 152 26.77 5.64 2.60
CA PHE A 152 27.44 6.62 1.74
C PHE A 152 27.79 7.90 2.50
N GLY A 153 26.86 8.42 3.31
CA GLY A 153 27.11 9.57 4.18
C GLY A 153 28.28 9.35 5.13
N THR A 154 28.39 8.14 5.71
CA THR A 154 29.50 7.79 6.61
C THR A 154 30.83 7.75 5.88
N VAL A 155 30.91 7.05 4.75
CA VAL A 155 32.13 6.94 3.95
C VAL A 155 32.61 8.31 3.51
N TRP A 156 31.71 9.16 3.02
CA TRP A 156 32.04 10.52 2.59
C TRP A 156 32.51 11.38 3.76
N GLY A 157 31.82 11.37 4.90
CA GLY A 157 32.18 12.19 6.06
C GLY A 157 33.52 11.79 6.67
N ILE A 158 33.80 10.49 6.76
CA ILE A 158 35.12 10.00 7.25
C ILE A 158 36.22 10.41 6.26
N MET A 159 35.99 10.23 4.97
CA MET A 159 36.94 10.62 3.91
C MET A 159 37.30 12.11 4.00
N THR A 160 36.29 12.98 4.15
CA THR A 160 36.51 14.43 4.28
C THR A 160 37.22 14.79 5.55
N SER A 161 36.97 14.10 6.67
CA SER A 161 37.65 14.30 7.93
C SER A 161 39.16 13.96 7.83
N PHE A 162 39.52 12.85 7.19
CA PHE A 162 40.89 12.45 6.96
C PHE A 162 41.63 13.37 5.97
N THR A 163 40.99 13.84 4.92
CA THR A 163 41.59 14.82 4.00
C THR A 163 41.87 16.14 4.69
N GLY A 164 41.00 16.54 5.63
CA GLY A 164 41.22 17.71 6.49
C GLY A 164 42.47 17.62 7.39
N ILE A 165 42.73 16.44 7.99
CA ILE A 165 43.98 16.19 8.72
C ILE A 165 45.22 16.33 7.85
N ALA A 166 45.18 15.67 6.70
CA ALA A 166 46.31 15.70 5.77
C ALA A 166 46.64 17.11 5.31
N ALA A 167 45.64 17.96 5.10
CA ALA A 167 45.80 19.35 4.69
C ALA A 167 46.32 20.25 5.86
N SER A 168 45.83 20.04 7.09
CA SER A 168 46.17 20.87 8.24
C SER A 168 47.44 20.43 8.98
N LYS A 169 48.03 19.26 8.62
CA LYS A 169 49.15 18.61 9.33
C LYS A 169 48.89 18.43 10.85
N ALA A 170 47.62 18.39 11.24
CA ALA A 170 47.21 18.21 12.62
C ALA A 170 47.42 16.76 13.05
N THR A 171 48.05 16.53 14.22
CA THR A 171 48.31 15.18 14.74
C THR A 171 47.26 14.73 15.79
N SER A 172 46.32 15.61 16.12
CA SER A 172 45.32 15.35 17.17
C SER A 172 44.01 14.78 16.62
N LEU A 173 43.58 13.62 17.14
CA LEU A 173 42.28 13.02 16.86
C LEU A 173 41.11 13.92 17.25
N ALA A 174 41.28 14.85 18.17
CA ALA A 174 40.23 15.80 18.58
C ALA A 174 39.75 16.69 17.44
N VAL A 175 40.56 16.88 16.41
CA VAL A 175 40.19 17.69 15.22
C VAL A 175 39.17 16.97 14.33
N VAL A 176 39.19 15.64 14.26
CA VAL A 176 38.35 14.83 13.36
C VAL A 176 37.18 14.16 14.07
N ALA A 177 37.24 14.06 15.40
CA ALA A 177 36.17 13.38 16.14
C ALA A 177 34.77 13.96 15.86
N PRO A 178 34.56 15.29 15.73
CA PRO A 178 33.23 15.80 15.33
C PRO A 178 32.77 15.31 13.95
N GLY A 179 33.63 15.40 12.93
CA GLY A 179 33.24 14.96 11.57
C GLY A 179 32.98 13.46 11.47
N ILE A 180 33.68 12.63 12.24
CA ILE A 180 33.39 11.20 12.34
C ILE A 180 32.04 10.98 13.03
N ALA A 181 31.76 11.71 14.11
CA ALA A 181 30.47 11.60 14.80
C ALA A 181 29.28 12.00 13.90
N GLU A 182 29.42 13.10 13.14
CA GLU A 182 28.44 13.54 12.13
C GLU A 182 28.20 12.46 11.04
N ALA A 183 29.27 11.84 10.56
CA ALA A 183 29.20 10.75 9.61
C ALA A 183 28.41 9.55 10.16
N LEU A 184 28.73 9.11 11.38
CA LEU A 184 28.02 8.00 12.04
C LEU A 184 26.53 8.30 12.25
N LEU A 185 26.18 9.57 12.53
CA LEU A 185 24.80 10.00 12.64
C LEU A 185 24.04 9.78 11.31
N ALA A 186 24.68 10.01 10.16
CA ALA A 186 24.05 9.76 8.85
C ALA A 186 23.65 8.28 8.69
N THR A 187 24.50 7.32 9.10
CA THR A 187 24.14 5.89 9.07
C THR A 187 23.00 5.57 10.04
N ALA A 188 23.04 6.12 11.25
CA ALA A 188 21.95 5.93 12.20
C ALA A 188 20.61 6.43 11.64
N LEU A 189 20.57 7.60 11.00
CA LEU A 189 19.37 8.12 10.33
C LEU A 189 18.92 7.24 9.17
N GLY A 190 19.85 6.63 8.42
CA GLY A 190 19.55 5.65 7.38
C GLY A 190 18.77 4.45 7.92
N LEU A 191 19.20 3.91 9.06
CA LEU A 191 18.50 2.80 9.72
C LEU A 191 17.16 3.23 10.33
N VAL A 192 17.09 4.41 10.93
CA VAL A 192 15.84 4.98 11.47
C VAL A 192 14.79 5.19 10.38
N ALA A 193 15.19 5.53 9.16
CA ALA A 193 14.28 5.64 8.01
C ALA A 193 13.91 4.26 7.46
N ALA A 194 14.86 3.34 7.34
CA ALA A 194 14.67 2.05 6.67
C ALA A 194 13.81 1.07 7.48
N ILE A 195 14.07 0.93 8.77
CA ILE A 195 13.42 -0.10 9.60
C ILE A 195 11.88 0.11 9.64
N PRO A 196 11.35 1.31 9.94
CA PRO A 196 9.91 1.54 9.87
C PRO A 196 9.35 1.33 8.46
N ALA A 197 10.06 1.76 7.41
CA ALA A 197 9.61 1.60 6.04
C ALA A 197 9.38 0.13 5.66
N VAL A 198 10.30 -0.77 6.01
CA VAL A 198 10.15 -2.22 5.77
C VAL A 198 9.01 -2.81 6.58
N VAL A 199 8.91 -2.48 7.87
CA VAL A 199 7.84 -2.98 8.75
C VAL A 199 6.47 -2.55 8.24
N ILE A 200 6.34 -1.27 7.89
CA ILE A 200 5.09 -0.69 7.37
C ILE A 200 4.73 -1.31 6.01
N TYR A 201 5.70 -1.44 5.10
CA TYR A 201 5.49 -2.09 3.81
C TYR A 201 4.92 -3.51 3.98
N ASN A 202 5.54 -4.33 4.82
CA ASN A 202 5.08 -5.69 5.09
C ASN A 202 3.69 -5.73 5.74
N HIS A 203 3.40 -4.77 6.63
CA HIS A 203 2.07 -4.64 7.23
C HIS A 203 1.01 -4.31 6.19
N LEU A 204 1.23 -3.29 5.35
CA LEU A 204 0.30 -2.87 4.31
C LEU A 204 0.12 -3.95 3.23
N ALA A 205 1.19 -4.67 2.87
CA ALA A 205 1.12 -5.79 1.93
C ALA A 205 0.17 -6.89 2.43
N ARG A 206 0.27 -7.28 3.71
CA ARG A 206 -0.65 -8.26 4.32
C ARG A 206 -2.11 -7.76 4.35
N GLN A 207 -2.32 -6.48 4.71
CA GLN A 207 -3.66 -5.89 4.71
C GLN A 207 -4.27 -5.85 3.30
N THR A 208 -3.47 -5.50 2.30
CA THR A 208 -3.90 -5.49 0.90
C THR A 208 -4.24 -6.90 0.40
N ALA A 209 -3.44 -7.91 0.76
CA ALA A 209 -3.74 -9.30 0.43
C ALA A 209 -5.08 -9.75 1.05
N SER A 210 -5.37 -9.36 2.30
CA SER A 210 -6.66 -9.64 2.95
C SER A 210 -7.83 -8.95 2.23
N CYS A 211 -7.68 -7.69 1.83
CA CYS A 211 -8.72 -7.00 1.05
C CYS A 211 -8.93 -7.66 -0.32
N ARG A 212 -7.86 -8.11 -0.98
CA ARG A 212 -7.97 -8.84 -2.25
C ARG A 212 -8.72 -10.16 -2.09
N ALA A 213 -8.47 -10.92 -1.03
CA ALA A 213 -9.24 -12.13 -0.73
C ALA A 213 -10.73 -11.82 -0.54
N GLN A 214 -11.08 -10.75 0.17
CA GLN A 214 -12.48 -10.32 0.31
C GLN A 214 -13.12 -9.93 -1.04
N VAL A 215 -12.37 -9.35 -1.98
CA VAL A 215 -12.90 -9.09 -3.34
C VAL A 215 -13.15 -10.41 -4.09
N ALA A 216 -12.28 -11.41 -3.95
CA ALA A 216 -12.50 -12.74 -4.52
C ALA A 216 -13.74 -13.41 -3.92
N ASP A 217 -13.98 -13.27 -2.60
CA ASP A 217 -15.20 -13.77 -1.95
C ASP A 217 -16.46 -13.10 -2.54
N LEU A 218 -16.42 -11.78 -2.77
CA LEU A 218 -17.53 -11.08 -3.45
C LEU A 218 -17.74 -11.58 -4.88
N THR A 219 -16.68 -11.86 -5.62
CA THR A 219 -16.75 -12.46 -6.97
C THR A 219 -17.47 -13.81 -6.92
N ALA A 220 -17.14 -14.66 -5.95
CA ALA A 220 -17.80 -15.94 -5.76
C ALA A 220 -19.30 -15.77 -5.40
N LEU A 221 -19.65 -14.77 -4.57
CA LEU A 221 -21.03 -14.46 -4.22
C LEU A 221 -21.84 -14.01 -5.47
N VAL A 222 -21.27 -13.12 -6.29
CA VAL A 222 -21.90 -12.68 -7.55
C VAL A 222 -22.13 -13.88 -8.49
N MET A 223 -21.13 -14.75 -8.67
CA MET A 223 -21.26 -15.96 -9.49
C MET A 223 -22.33 -16.91 -8.97
N ARG A 224 -22.47 -17.04 -7.65
CA ARG A 224 -23.55 -17.83 -7.03
C ARG A 224 -24.94 -17.27 -7.37
N LEU A 225 -25.10 -15.93 -7.35
CA LEU A 225 -26.34 -15.28 -7.75
C LEU A 225 -26.66 -15.52 -9.23
N VAL A 226 -25.69 -15.29 -10.11
CA VAL A 226 -25.81 -15.58 -11.56
C VAL A 226 -26.23 -17.02 -11.80
N SER A 227 -25.55 -18.00 -11.21
CA SER A 227 -25.85 -19.42 -11.40
C SER A 227 -27.25 -19.77 -10.92
N ARG A 228 -27.71 -19.18 -9.81
CA ARG A 228 -29.04 -19.38 -9.25
C ARG A 228 -30.14 -18.80 -10.16
N ASP A 229 -29.93 -17.60 -10.72
CA ASP A 229 -30.86 -16.95 -11.60
C ASP A 229 -31.00 -17.70 -12.94
N LEU A 230 -29.90 -18.17 -13.52
CA LEU A 230 -29.90 -19.01 -14.71
C LEU A 230 -30.65 -20.33 -14.49
N GLY A 231 -30.44 -20.98 -13.33
CA GLY A 231 -31.18 -22.21 -12.98
C GLY A 231 -32.68 -21.98 -12.86
N ARG A 232 -33.11 -20.84 -12.30
CA ARG A 232 -34.53 -20.46 -12.24
C ARG A 232 -35.13 -20.23 -13.61
N MET A 233 -34.40 -19.53 -14.49
CA MET A 233 -34.87 -19.31 -15.88
C MET A 233 -35.02 -20.63 -16.63
N GLN A 234 -34.09 -21.57 -16.49
CA GLN A 234 -34.18 -22.90 -17.10
C GLN A 234 -35.38 -23.68 -16.59
N ALA A 235 -35.66 -23.64 -15.29
CA ALA A 235 -36.81 -24.32 -14.70
C ALA A 235 -38.16 -23.78 -15.23
N LEU A 236 -38.24 -22.44 -15.44
CA LEU A 236 -39.43 -21.80 -16.00
C LEU A 236 -39.66 -22.17 -17.49
N THR A 237 -38.59 -22.21 -18.30
CA THR A 237 -38.68 -22.61 -19.71
C THR A 237 -39.06 -24.08 -19.85
N ALA A 238 -38.48 -24.96 -19.03
CA ALA A 238 -38.82 -26.37 -19.02
C ALA A 238 -40.30 -26.63 -18.64
N SER A 239 -40.83 -25.94 -17.61
CA SER A 239 -42.23 -26.05 -17.20
C SER A 239 -43.19 -25.49 -18.25
N GLY A 240 -42.85 -24.40 -18.94
CA GLY A 240 -43.64 -23.85 -20.03
C GLY A 240 -43.71 -24.75 -21.26
N HIS A 241 -42.66 -25.52 -21.53
CA HIS A 241 -42.65 -26.51 -22.64
C HIS A 241 -43.54 -27.72 -22.33
N VAL A 242 -43.56 -28.20 -21.10
CA VAL A 242 -44.43 -29.31 -20.66
C VAL A 242 -45.91 -28.94 -20.78
N VAL A 243 -46.29 -27.72 -20.44
CA VAL A 243 -47.70 -27.25 -20.59
C VAL A 243 -48.13 -27.20 -22.06
N ARG A 244 -47.27 -26.80 -23.01
CA ARG A 244 -47.57 -26.79 -24.44
C ARG A 244 -47.75 -28.21 -25.04
N LEU A 245 -46.98 -29.17 -24.61
CA LEU A 245 -47.13 -30.57 -25.05
C LEU A 245 -48.42 -31.23 -24.52
N GLY A 246 -48.85 -30.84 -23.31
CA GLY A 246 -50.11 -31.32 -22.72
C GLY A 246 -51.36 -30.82 -23.45
N THR A 247 -51.35 -29.58 -23.95
CA THR A 247 -52.49 -28.99 -24.65
C THR A 247 -52.64 -29.49 -26.10
N SER A 248 -51.57 -29.95 -26.75
CA SER A 248 -51.66 -30.49 -28.13
C SER A 248 -52.22 -31.93 -28.21
N ARG A 249 -52.28 -32.64 -27.06
CA ARG A 249 -52.81 -34.02 -27.02
C ARG A 249 -54.34 -34.11 -26.82
N VAL A 250 -54.99 -33.03 -26.43
CA VAL A 250 -56.47 -33.00 -26.18
C VAL A 250 -57.27 -32.49 -27.34
N ALA A 251 -56.68 -32.03 -28.43
CA ALA A 251 -57.37 -31.53 -29.61
C ALA A 251 -57.49 -32.56 -30.80
N GLY A 252 -57.29 -33.86 -30.52
CA GLY A 252 -57.28 -34.93 -31.52
C GLY A 252 -58.17 -36.11 -31.18
N GLU A 253 -59.40 -35.90 -30.58
CA GLU A 253 -60.51 -36.86 -30.56
C GLU A 253 -61.78 -36.23 -31.02
#